data_4a45d2b43c82782ba964ce6967a32aa8
#
_entry.id   4a45d2b43c82782ba964ce6967a32aa8
#
_cell.length_a   1.000
_cell.length_b   1.000
_cell.length_c   1.000
_cell.angle_alpha   90.00
_cell.angle_beta   90.00
_cell.angle_gamma   90.00
#
_symmetry.space_group_name_H-M   'P 1'
#
loop_
_entity.id
_entity.type
_entity.pdbx_description
1 polymer ?
#
loop_
_entity_poly.entity_id
_entity_poly.type
_entity_poly.pdbx_seq_one_letter_code
_entity_poly.pdbx_strand_id
1 'polypeptide(L)'
;GLQVALNPILEQVEWYGRGPIENYWDRKNAAYVGLYKNTVTGMEEAYVRAQSMGNRDDVRWLTLKSLDNQGIRITSKDHLNFSALHFTDPELWELTYGHDLDNIRRAEVILNLDCIQRGIGNGSCGPGPRPHYEIEKNKNYSYSFRIENAK
;
A
#
# COMPACT_ATOMS: atom_id res chain seq x y z
N GLY A 1 2.81 -5.62 10.25
CA GLY A 1 1.66 -4.87 9.71
C GLY A 1 0.32 -5.44 10.10
N LEU A 2 -0.72 -4.75 9.72
CA LEU A 2 -2.11 -5.21 9.81
C LEU A 2 -2.65 -5.33 8.38
N GLN A 3 -3.27 -6.48 8.05
CA GLN A 3 -4.02 -6.67 6.81
C GLN A 3 -5.48 -6.88 7.15
N VAL A 4 -6.38 -6.20 6.46
CA VAL A 4 -7.82 -6.35 6.60
C VAL A 4 -8.52 -6.37 5.25
N ALA A 5 -9.55 -7.19 5.14
CA ALA A 5 -10.48 -7.16 4.01
C ALA A 5 -11.64 -6.23 4.34
N LEU A 6 -11.89 -5.28 3.46
CA LEU A 6 -12.93 -4.26 3.60
C LEU A 6 -14.03 -4.48 2.55
N ASN A 7 -15.18 -3.83 2.80
CA ASN A 7 -16.30 -3.90 1.88
C ASN A 7 -15.91 -3.41 0.48
N PRO A 8 -16.30 -4.10 -0.59
CA PRO A 8 -16.03 -3.73 -1.98
C PRO A 8 -16.42 -2.31 -2.37
N ILE A 9 -17.43 -1.73 -1.73
CA ILE A 9 -17.85 -0.36 -2.03
C ILE A 9 -16.86 0.72 -1.68
N LEU A 10 -15.82 0.41 -0.88
CA LEU A 10 -14.81 1.37 -0.40
C LEU A 10 -13.68 1.59 -1.41
N GLU A 11 -14.06 1.90 -2.64
CA GLU A 11 -13.17 2.00 -3.80
C GLU A 11 -12.44 3.35 -3.90
N GLN A 12 -12.94 4.41 -3.26
CA GLN A 12 -12.33 5.75 -3.35
C GLN A 12 -11.28 5.94 -2.27
N VAL A 13 -10.04 6.16 -2.67
CA VAL A 13 -8.89 6.35 -1.77
C VAL A 13 -8.44 7.81 -1.81
N GLU A 14 -8.28 8.42 -0.64
CA GLU A 14 -7.63 9.72 -0.50
C GLU A 14 -6.61 9.64 0.63
N TRP A 15 -5.41 10.19 0.44
CA TRP A 15 -4.38 10.16 1.47
C TRP A 15 -3.53 11.43 1.51
N TYR A 16 -2.99 11.72 2.69
CA TYR A 16 -1.95 12.71 2.90
C TYR A 16 -0.64 11.99 3.26
N GLY A 17 0.25 11.91 2.31
CA GLY A 17 1.49 11.16 2.36
C GLY A 17 2.26 11.29 1.07
N ARG A 18 3.19 10.36 0.79
CA ARG A 18 3.91 10.36 -0.49
C ARG A 18 3.04 9.79 -1.61
N GLY A 19 3.22 10.36 -2.80
CA GLY A 19 2.49 9.98 -4.01
C GLY A 19 2.88 10.83 -5.21
N PRO A 20 2.09 10.78 -6.30
CA PRO A 20 0.93 9.91 -6.51
C PRO A 20 1.29 8.45 -6.78
N ILE A 21 2.49 8.19 -7.29
CA ILE A 21 3.00 6.87 -7.67
C ILE A 21 3.32 6.01 -6.44
N GLU A 22 3.40 4.68 -6.63
CA GLU A 22 3.92 3.82 -5.58
C GLU A 22 5.32 4.22 -5.15
N ASN A 23 5.61 4.02 -3.89
CA ASN A 23 6.91 4.38 -3.35
C ASN A 23 7.24 3.50 -2.14
N TYR A 24 8.55 3.31 -1.94
CA TYR A 24 9.12 2.45 -0.91
C TYR A 24 10.27 3.19 -0.24
N TRP A 25 10.74 2.75 0.90
CA TRP A 25 11.78 3.42 1.67
C TRP A 25 13.01 3.80 0.85
N ASP A 26 13.49 2.91 -0.03
CA ASP A 26 14.63 3.14 -0.91
C ASP A 26 14.26 3.73 -2.29
N ARG A 27 12.98 3.97 -2.54
CA ARG A 27 12.45 4.41 -3.83
C ARG A 27 11.32 5.42 -3.64
N LYS A 28 11.64 6.59 -3.10
CA LYS A 28 10.63 7.63 -2.80
C LYS A 28 11.02 9.06 -3.22
N ASN A 29 12.15 9.24 -3.87
CA ASN A 29 12.62 10.59 -4.24
C ASN A 29 11.71 11.29 -5.25
N ALA A 30 11.03 10.53 -6.12
CA ALA A 30 10.06 11.07 -7.09
C ALA A 30 8.64 11.21 -6.52
N ALA A 31 8.39 10.72 -5.30
CA ALA A 31 7.09 10.78 -4.64
C ALA A 31 7.12 11.88 -3.56
N TYR A 32 6.47 13.01 -3.84
CA TYR A 32 6.41 14.12 -2.89
C TYR A 32 5.28 13.94 -1.89
N VAL A 33 5.42 14.52 -0.71
CA VAL A 33 4.34 14.57 0.29
C VAL A 33 3.28 15.56 -0.17
N GLY A 34 2.06 15.11 -0.25
CA GLY A 34 0.92 15.90 -0.73
C GLY A 34 -0.41 15.22 -0.43
N LEU A 35 -1.48 15.84 -0.87
CA LEU A 35 -2.83 15.29 -0.83
C LEU A 35 -3.14 14.65 -2.19
N TYR A 36 -3.47 13.37 -2.17
CA TYR A 36 -3.71 12.59 -3.38
C TYR A 36 -5.02 11.83 -3.29
N LYS A 37 -5.57 11.53 -4.46
CA LYS A 37 -6.78 10.72 -4.65
C LYS A 37 -6.56 9.70 -5.74
N ASN A 38 -7.14 8.53 -5.56
CA ASN A 38 -7.17 7.47 -6.56
C ASN A 38 -8.34 6.52 -6.26
N THR A 39 -8.51 5.51 -7.05
CA THR A 39 -9.32 4.34 -6.72
C THR A 39 -8.42 3.20 -6.28
N VAL A 40 -8.98 2.21 -5.57
CA VAL A 40 -8.24 0.99 -5.21
C VAL A 40 -7.71 0.30 -6.46
N THR A 41 -8.57 0.12 -7.48
CA THR A 41 -8.16 -0.40 -8.79
C THR A 41 -7.09 0.47 -9.45
N GLY A 42 -7.16 1.79 -9.34
CA GLY A 42 -6.18 2.72 -9.90
C GLY A 42 -4.83 2.76 -9.16
N MET A 43 -4.71 2.09 -8.02
CA MET A 43 -3.43 1.93 -7.31
C MET A 43 -2.60 0.74 -7.78
N GLU A 44 -3.14 -0.06 -8.68
CA GLU A 44 -2.44 -1.20 -9.29
C GLU A 44 -1.33 -0.73 -10.22
N GLU A 45 -0.23 -1.46 -10.24
CA GLU A 45 0.91 -1.17 -11.12
C GLU A 45 1.01 -2.25 -12.22
N ALA A 46 1.22 -1.82 -13.44
CA ALA A 46 1.28 -2.69 -14.62
C ALA A 46 2.63 -3.43 -14.72
N TYR A 47 2.98 -4.22 -13.72
CA TYR A 47 4.18 -5.04 -13.74
C TYR A 47 4.02 -6.25 -14.66
N VAL A 48 5.06 -6.57 -15.43
CA VAL A 48 5.10 -7.76 -16.29
C VAL A 48 4.98 -9.03 -15.45
N ARG A 49 5.73 -9.10 -14.34
CA ARG A 49 5.61 -10.16 -13.35
C ARG A 49 4.76 -9.65 -12.18
N ALA A 50 3.75 -10.44 -11.80
CA ALA A 50 2.96 -10.14 -10.62
C ALA A 50 3.85 -10.12 -9.36
N GLN A 51 3.64 -9.13 -8.51
CA GLN A 51 4.41 -8.90 -7.28
C GLN A 51 3.65 -7.95 -6.36
N SER A 52 4.10 -7.80 -5.11
CA SER A 52 3.63 -6.73 -4.22
C SER A 52 3.77 -5.37 -4.87
N MET A 53 2.74 -4.55 -4.78
CA MET A 53 2.67 -3.25 -5.44
C MET A 53 1.78 -2.27 -4.68
N GLY A 54 1.73 -1.03 -5.14
CA GLY A 54 0.79 -0.03 -4.67
C GLY A 54 1.12 0.60 -3.32
N ASN A 55 2.31 0.34 -2.74
CA ASN A 55 2.67 0.94 -1.45
C ASN A 55 2.80 2.46 -1.51
N ARG A 56 2.35 3.14 -0.45
CA ARG A 56 2.54 4.58 -0.20
C ARG A 56 3.19 4.77 1.16
N ASP A 57 4.32 5.49 1.19
CA ASP A 57 5.14 5.75 2.39
C ASP A 57 4.86 7.14 2.98
N ASP A 58 5.31 7.38 4.20
CA ASP A 58 5.17 8.66 4.92
C ASP A 58 3.69 9.13 5.02
N VAL A 59 2.74 8.23 5.25
CA VAL A 59 1.31 8.54 5.28
C VAL A 59 0.88 8.98 6.69
N ARG A 60 0.23 10.14 6.78
CA ARG A 60 -0.30 10.71 8.02
C ARG A 60 -1.75 10.31 8.24
N TRP A 61 -2.50 10.26 7.15
CA TRP A 61 -3.86 9.78 7.17
C TRP A 61 -4.27 9.31 5.77
N LEU A 62 -5.26 8.42 5.74
CA LEU A 62 -5.95 8.01 4.53
C LEU A 62 -7.43 7.81 4.82
N THR A 63 -8.24 7.87 3.77
CA THR A 63 -9.64 7.49 3.79
C THR A 63 -9.91 6.48 2.68
N LEU A 64 -10.82 5.55 2.97
CA LEU A 64 -11.41 4.65 2.00
C LEU A 64 -12.91 4.87 2.06
N LYS A 65 -13.51 5.26 0.93
CA LYS A 65 -14.92 5.69 0.86
C LYS A 65 -15.65 5.04 -0.31
N SER A 66 -16.95 4.90 -0.13
CA SER A 66 -17.88 4.66 -1.22
C SER A 66 -18.16 5.94 -2.02
N LEU A 67 -18.85 5.81 -3.14
CA LEU A 67 -19.31 6.95 -3.93
C LEU A 67 -20.25 7.89 -3.14
N ASP A 68 -20.95 7.36 -2.13
CA ASP A 68 -21.83 8.13 -1.23
C ASP A 68 -21.06 8.77 -0.05
N ASN A 69 -19.73 8.81 -0.12
CA ASN A 69 -18.85 9.34 0.91
C ASN A 69 -18.90 8.63 2.29
N GLN A 70 -19.52 7.43 2.35
CA GLN A 70 -19.48 6.59 3.54
C GLN A 70 -18.18 5.78 3.56
N GLY A 71 -17.53 5.67 4.69
CA GLY A 71 -16.28 4.91 4.74
C GLY A 71 -15.51 5.07 6.05
N ILE A 72 -14.23 4.81 5.98
CA ILE A 72 -13.31 4.86 7.11
C ILE A 72 -12.20 5.88 6.87
N ARG A 73 -11.75 6.46 7.96
CA ARG A 73 -10.55 7.29 8.03
C ARG A 73 -9.54 6.61 8.95
N ILE A 74 -8.31 6.49 8.49
CA ILE A 74 -7.18 6.03 9.29
C ILE A 74 -6.23 7.21 9.47
N THR A 75 -5.84 7.47 10.72
CA THR A 75 -4.90 8.54 11.07
C THR A 75 -3.76 7.93 11.87
N SER A 76 -2.53 8.20 11.48
CA SER A 76 -1.34 7.76 12.20
C SER A 76 -0.61 8.94 12.85
N LYS A 77 -0.05 8.69 14.01
CA LYS A 77 0.80 9.66 14.72
C LYS A 77 2.23 9.67 14.16
N ASP A 78 2.74 8.49 13.79
CA ASP A 78 4.15 8.25 13.51
C ASP A 78 4.45 7.99 12.02
N HIS A 79 3.53 8.36 11.13
CA HIS A 79 3.52 7.96 9.73
C HIS A 79 3.41 6.43 9.56
N LEU A 80 2.81 6.00 8.50
CA LEU A 80 2.69 4.59 8.15
C LEU A 80 2.88 4.39 6.65
N ASN A 81 3.04 3.15 6.29
CA ASN A 81 2.91 2.69 4.91
C ASN A 81 1.52 2.09 4.73
N PHE A 82 0.93 2.24 3.56
CA PHE A 82 -0.27 1.50 3.21
C PHE A 82 -0.24 1.05 1.75
N SER A 83 -0.96 -0.01 1.48
CA SER A 83 -1.46 -0.36 0.15
C SER A 83 -2.94 -0.74 0.25
N ALA A 84 -3.69 -0.46 -0.79
CA ALA A 84 -5.10 -0.85 -0.91
C ALA A 84 -5.29 -1.42 -2.31
N LEU A 85 -5.56 -2.71 -2.40
CA LEU A 85 -5.63 -3.47 -3.65
C LEU A 85 -6.79 -4.47 -3.60
N HIS A 86 -7.06 -5.14 -4.73
CA HIS A 86 -7.98 -6.28 -4.80
C HIS A 86 -7.28 -7.63 -4.72
N PHE A 87 -6.08 -7.66 -4.13
CA PHE A 87 -5.20 -8.84 -4.04
C PHE A 87 -4.51 -8.88 -2.69
N THR A 88 -4.21 -10.07 -2.22
CA THR A 88 -3.27 -10.28 -1.13
C THR A 88 -1.86 -10.48 -1.69
N ASP A 89 -0.83 -10.20 -0.90
CA ASP A 89 0.57 -10.44 -1.31
C ASP A 89 0.84 -11.92 -1.66
N PRO A 90 0.34 -12.93 -0.91
CA PRO A 90 0.48 -14.33 -1.31
C PRO A 90 -0.11 -14.64 -2.69
N GLU A 91 -1.29 -14.12 -3.02
CA GLU A 91 -1.90 -14.32 -4.34
C GLU A 91 -1.06 -13.71 -5.46
N LEU A 92 -0.55 -12.50 -5.25
CA LEU A 92 0.35 -11.85 -6.19
C LEU A 92 1.66 -12.63 -6.37
N TRP A 93 2.16 -13.25 -5.31
CA TRP A 93 3.39 -14.03 -5.35
C TRP A 93 3.24 -15.36 -6.11
N GLU A 94 2.08 -16.00 -6.02
CA GLU A 94 1.77 -17.25 -6.72
C GLU A 94 1.52 -17.04 -8.22
N LEU A 95 1.10 -15.83 -8.60
CA LEU A 95 0.84 -15.48 -10.00
C LEU A 95 2.13 -15.19 -10.75
N THR A 96 2.26 -15.73 -11.98
CA THR A 96 3.47 -15.53 -12.77
C THR A 96 3.45 -14.20 -13.53
N TYR A 97 2.33 -13.85 -14.16
CA TYR A 97 2.25 -12.69 -15.05
C TYR A 97 1.21 -11.69 -14.59
N GLY A 98 1.55 -10.40 -14.71
CA GLY A 98 0.66 -9.32 -14.32
C GLY A 98 -0.62 -9.21 -15.17
N HIS A 99 -0.60 -9.69 -16.41
CA HIS A 99 -1.80 -9.69 -17.25
C HIS A 99 -2.86 -10.72 -16.82
N ASP A 100 -2.52 -11.61 -15.90
CA ASP A 100 -3.45 -12.59 -15.32
C ASP A 100 -4.11 -12.11 -14.01
N LEU A 101 -3.84 -10.88 -13.58
CA LEU A 101 -4.36 -10.32 -12.31
C LEU A 101 -5.90 -10.42 -12.21
N ASP A 102 -6.60 -10.19 -13.31
CA ASP A 102 -8.06 -10.27 -13.30
C ASP A 102 -8.61 -11.65 -12.96
N ASN A 103 -7.82 -12.72 -13.17
CA ASN A 103 -8.22 -14.09 -12.83
C ASN A 103 -8.27 -14.34 -11.32
N ILE A 104 -7.56 -13.53 -10.53
CA ILE A 104 -7.47 -13.65 -9.07
C ILE A 104 -8.05 -12.43 -8.33
N ARG A 105 -8.62 -11.48 -9.05
CA ARG A 105 -9.19 -10.25 -8.48
C ARG A 105 -10.30 -10.56 -7.49
N ARG A 106 -10.14 -10.08 -6.26
CA ARG A 106 -11.15 -10.15 -5.21
C ARG A 106 -12.18 -9.02 -5.38
N ALA A 107 -13.38 -9.25 -4.88
CA ALA A 107 -14.34 -8.17 -4.74
C ALA A 107 -13.92 -7.21 -3.60
N GLU A 108 -13.41 -7.75 -2.50
CA GLU A 108 -13.03 -6.99 -1.31
C GLU A 108 -11.83 -6.08 -1.58
N VAL A 109 -11.76 -5.00 -0.84
CA VAL A 109 -10.56 -4.16 -0.75
C VAL A 109 -9.63 -4.75 0.32
N ILE A 110 -8.44 -5.14 -0.07
CA ILE A 110 -7.39 -5.61 0.84
C ILE A 110 -6.54 -4.40 1.22
N LEU A 111 -6.71 -3.96 2.45
CA LEU A 111 -5.94 -2.84 3.02
C LEU A 111 -4.80 -3.39 3.88
N ASN A 112 -3.58 -3.02 3.55
CA ASN A 112 -2.40 -3.22 4.39
C ASN A 112 -2.02 -1.90 5.07
N LEU A 113 -1.74 -1.97 6.37
CA LEU A 113 -1.23 -0.87 7.19
C LEU A 113 0.05 -1.33 7.86
N ASP A 114 1.18 -0.78 7.46
CA ASP A 114 2.49 -1.22 7.88
C ASP A 114 3.28 -0.13 8.62
N CYS A 115 4.00 -0.56 9.66
CA CYS A 115 4.94 0.29 10.38
C CYS A 115 6.10 0.72 9.49
N ILE A 116 6.65 -0.23 8.75
CA ILE A 116 7.79 -0.07 7.86
C ILE A 116 7.75 -1.16 6.80
N GLN A 117 8.22 -0.83 5.62
CA GLN A 117 8.47 -1.78 4.54
C GLN A 117 9.96 -1.89 4.29
N ARG A 118 10.43 -3.09 3.94
CA ARG A 118 11.80 -3.29 3.44
C ARG A 118 11.98 -2.54 2.13
N GLY A 119 13.17 -2.01 1.89
CA GLY A 119 13.52 -1.51 0.57
C GLY A 119 13.44 -2.61 -0.49
N ILE A 120 12.99 -2.28 -1.69
CA ILE A 120 12.79 -3.25 -2.78
C ILE A 120 14.06 -3.53 -3.58
N GLY A 121 15.02 -2.60 -3.63
CA GLY A 121 16.22 -2.73 -4.44
C GLY A 121 15.90 -2.92 -5.93
N ASN A 122 16.74 -3.68 -6.60
CA ASN A 122 16.57 -4.12 -8.00
C ASN A 122 16.46 -5.65 -8.08
N GLY A 123 15.86 -6.30 -7.08
CA GLY A 123 15.86 -7.75 -6.88
C GLY A 123 15.24 -8.58 -8.01
N SER A 124 14.45 -7.96 -8.91
CA SER A 124 13.91 -8.65 -10.10
C SER A 124 14.98 -8.95 -11.15
N CYS A 125 16.04 -8.14 -11.24
CA CYS A 125 17.12 -8.29 -12.24
C CYS A 125 18.46 -7.70 -11.77
N GLY A 126 18.64 -7.46 -10.46
CA GLY A 126 19.83 -6.85 -9.90
C GLY A 126 19.97 -7.11 -8.41
N PRO A 127 20.86 -6.39 -7.72
CA PRO A 127 21.08 -6.57 -6.30
C PRO A 127 19.85 -6.19 -5.46
N GLY A 128 19.73 -6.82 -4.29
CA GLY A 128 18.77 -6.41 -3.26
C GLY A 128 19.03 -4.98 -2.75
N PRO A 129 18.22 -4.47 -1.82
CA PRO A 129 18.41 -3.14 -1.26
C PRO A 129 19.74 -3.02 -0.52
N ARG A 130 20.21 -1.79 -0.40
CA ARG A 130 21.42 -1.51 0.43
C ARG A 130 21.11 -1.84 1.91
N PRO A 131 22.12 -2.22 2.71
CA PRO A 131 21.92 -2.68 4.09
C PRO A 131 21.06 -1.75 4.97
N HIS A 132 21.17 -0.44 4.81
CA HIS A 132 20.39 0.52 5.60
C HIS A 132 18.89 0.59 5.23
N TYR A 133 18.49 -0.06 4.14
CA TYR A 133 17.08 -0.24 3.75
C TYR A 133 16.53 -1.62 4.12
N GLU A 134 17.34 -2.45 4.78
CA GLU A 134 16.86 -3.71 5.34
C GLU A 134 16.16 -3.47 6.68
N ILE A 135 15.22 -4.34 7.01
CA ILE A 135 14.58 -4.36 8.33
C ILE A 135 15.52 -5.05 9.31
N GLU A 136 15.91 -4.37 10.36
CA GLU A 136 16.81 -4.90 11.40
C GLU A 136 16.11 -6.02 12.19
N LYS A 137 16.69 -7.22 12.19
CA LYS A 137 16.06 -8.43 12.77
C LYS A 137 15.86 -8.40 14.28
N ASN A 138 16.66 -7.65 15.02
CA ASN A 138 16.67 -7.63 16.49
C ASN A 138 16.17 -6.30 17.07
N LYS A 139 15.38 -5.57 16.31
CA LYS A 139 14.79 -4.29 16.70
C LYS A 139 13.29 -4.44 16.94
N ASN A 140 12.78 -3.82 17.98
CA ASN A 140 11.36 -3.71 18.19
C ASN A 140 10.80 -2.56 17.35
N TYR A 141 9.73 -2.84 16.63
CA TYR A 141 9.00 -1.85 15.86
C TYR A 141 7.63 -1.66 16.49
N SER A 142 7.22 -0.43 16.67
CA SER A 142 5.89 -0.08 17.15
C SER A 142 5.32 1.05 16.32
N TYR A 143 4.03 1.03 16.11
CA TYR A 143 3.29 2.10 15.46
C TYR A 143 1.88 2.15 16.03
N SER A 144 1.22 3.27 15.87
CA SER A 144 -0.15 3.44 16.32
C SER A 144 -0.96 4.18 15.26
N PHE A 145 -2.20 3.76 15.12
CA PHE A 145 -3.16 4.43 14.25
C PHE A 145 -4.57 4.36 14.86
N ARG A 146 -5.41 5.27 14.43
CA ARG A 146 -6.83 5.32 14.78
C ARG A 146 -7.64 5.03 13.53
N ILE A 147 -8.65 4.21 13.65
CA ILE A 147 -9.68 3.98 12.63
C ILE A 147 -10.97 4.61 13.15
N GLU A 148 -11.60 5.43 12.33
CA GLU A 148 -12.86 6.09 12.63
C GLU A 148 -13.73 6.20 11.37
N ASN A 149 -15.02 6.45 11.54
CA ASN A 149 -15.90 6.69 10.40
C ASN A 149 -15.42 7.96 9.66
N ALA A 150 -15.28 7.86 8.35
CA ALA A 150 -15.04 9.03 7.51
C ALA A 150 -16.34 9.86 7.45
N LYS A 151 -16.18 11.15 7.69
CA LYS A 151 -17.27 12.13 7.55
C LYS A 151 -17.08 12.89 6.25
#